data_d28a26adc297cbc71eff1c7fddda787e
#
_entry.id   d28a26adc297cbc71eff1c7fddda787e
#
_cell.length_a   1.000
_cell.length_b   1.000
_cell.length_c   1.000
_cell.angle_alpha   90.00
_cell.angle_beta   90.00
_cell.angle_gamma   90.00
#
_symmetry.space_group_name_H-M   'P 1'
#
loop_
_entity.id
_entity.type
_entity.pdbx_description
1 polymer ?
#
loop_
_entity_poly.entity_id
_entity_poly.type
_entity_poly.pdbx_seq_one_letter_code
_entity_poly.pdbx_strand_id
1 'polypeptide(L)'
;MPPKNLLNNWTDEKAAQMHNAIFVAEHRLAELDLFSDDALARILDDHPREDLGVNTMGSDPARRQDWQEGDAGGLDGRALLEVTKHGRLWLNLRRVMDHHPQYRRIVNQLYGELELACGCGPIFNRSANLLISAPEAIVYYHVDSPANMLWHIRGTKRVWAYPLESGVVSDETIEAVLSGEKPEEIEYRSELDQHAVVVDLQPGQMITWPQHTPHRVVNTGGLNVSLSTEHMTRRALRKNNVYLANRHFRRLLGGRFSSTRVDGFLPMVKELAIRVARRLPMVAPPPPRGFRYPVTFQVDPDAANGVRWINVRPVEAPPVENREMPVAFPLTDAADVHVPTTG
;
A
#
# COMPACT_ATOMS: atom_id res chain seq x y z
N MET A 1 -17.02 -23.43 8.74
CA MET A 1 -15.67 -23.78 8.28
C MET A 1 -15.23 -22.73 7.29
N PRO A 2 -13.98 -22.29 7.27
CA PRO A 2 -13.50 -21.37 6.25
C PRO A 2 -13.72 -21.99 4.86
N PRO A 3 -13.98 -21.16 3.83
CA PRO A 3 -14.14 -21.65 2.47
C PRO A 3 -12.86 -22.36 2.00
N LYS A 4 -13.04 -23.42 1.21
CA LYS A 4 -11.92 -24.22 0.70
C LYS A 4 -10.97 -23.37 -0.17
N ASN A 5 -11.54 -22.46 -0.97
CA ASN A 5 -10.82 -21.48 -1.79
C ASN A 5 -11.25 -20.08 -1.41
N LEU A 6 -10.31 -19.18 -1.32
CA LEU A 6 -10.55 -17.76 -1.03
C LEU A 6 -10.79 -16.94 -2.30
N LEU A 7 -10.19 -17.33 -3.43
CA LEU A 7 -10.51 -16.75 -4.72
C LEU A 7 -11.85 -17.28 -5.23
N ASN A 8 -12.65 -16.40 -5.82
CA ASN A 8 -13.94 -16.72 -6.41
C ASN A 8 -13.98 -16.26 -7.87
N ASN A 9 -14.58 -17.05 -8.75
CA ASN A 9 -14.76 -16.73 -10.17
C ASN A 9 -13.48 -16.25 -10.87
N TRP A 10 -12.32 -16.87 -10.55
CA TRP A 10 -11.06 -16.54 -11.20
C TRP A 10 -11.00 -17.19 -12.59
N THR A 11 -10.81 -16.37 -13.62
CA THR A 11 -10.80 -16.80 -15.03
C THR A 11 -9.42 -16.62 -15.66
N ASP A 12 -9.17 -17.31 -16.78
CA ASP A 12 -7.92 -17.15 -17.54
C ASP A 12 -7.70 -15.71 -18.01
N GLU A 13 -8.78 -14.95 -18.27
CA GLU A 13 -8.72 -13.53 -18.60
C GLU A 13 -8.16 -12.72 -17.42
N LYS A 14 -8.68 -12.94 -16.21
CA LYS A 14 -8.18 -12.28 -14.98
C LYS A 14 -6.72 -12.67 -14.71
N ALA A 15 -6.37 -13.94 -14.96
CA ALA A 15 -5.00 -14.40 -14.85
C ALA A 15 -4.05 -13.65 -15.81
N ALA A 16 -4.45 -13.44 -17.05
CA ALA A 16 -3.68 -12.68 -18.04
C ALA A 16 -3.57 -11.18 -17.71
N GLN A 17 -4.58 -10.61 -17.04
CA GLN A 17 -4.61 -9.22 -16.61
C GLN A 17 -3.74 -8.95 -15.36
N MET A 18 -3.44 -9.98 -14.56
CA MET A 18 -2.68 -9.83 -13.32
C MET A 18 -1.34 -9.12 -13.56
N HIS A 19 -1.06 -8.05 -12.81
CA HIS A 19 0.08 -7.14 -12.94
C HIS A 19 0.13 -6.28 -14.23
N ASN A 20 -0.81 -6.47 -15.18
CA ASN A 20 -0.78 -5.82 -16.49
C ASN A 20 -1.94 -4.85 -16.72
N ALA A 21 -3.04 -4.99 -15.99
CA ALA A 21 -4.24 -4.17 -16.15
C ALA A 21 -4.85 -3.79 -14.80
N ILE A 22 -5.70 -2.76 -14.81
CA ILE A 22 -6.60 -2.45 -13.70
C ILE A 22 -7.83 -3.35 -13.87
N PHE A 23 -8.11 -4.22 -12.89
CA PHE A 23 -9.30 -5.07 -12.94
C PHE A 23 -9.83 -5.42 -11.55
N VAL A 24 -11.07 -5.90 -11.52
CA VAL A 24 -11.77 -6.35 -10.32
C VAL A 24 -11.96 -7.87 -10.39
N ALA A 25 -11.72 -8.54 -9.26
CA ALA A 25 -12.03 -9.94 -9.09
C ALA A 25 -12.80 -10.17 -7.78
N GLU A 26 -13.34 -11.36 -7.60
CA GLU A 26 -14.12 -11.72 -6.41
C GLU A 26 -13.30 -12.58 -5.45
N HIS A 27 -13.63 -12.48 -4.16
CA HIS A 27 -13.03 -13.27 -3.09
C HIS A 27 -14.04 -13.59 -1.99
N ARG A 28 -13.69 -14.52 -1.11
CA ARG A 28 -14.53 -14.98 -0.01
C ARG A 28 -14.05 -14.53 1.37
N LEU A 29 -13.19 -13.55 1.47
CA LEU A 29 -12.71 -13.03 2.76
C LEU A 29 -13.85 -12.46 3.61
N ALA A 30 -14.87 -11.88 2.98
CA ALA A 30 -16.05 -11.34 3.66
C ALA A 30 -16.89 -12.42 4.39
N GLU A 31 -16.70 -13.72 4.05
CA GLU A 31 -17.37 -14.84 4.71
C GLU A 31 -16.68 -15.28 6.01
N LEU A 32 -15.51 -14.70 6.33
CA LEU A 32 -14.71 -15.11 7.50
C LEU A 32 -15.09 -14.30 8.74
N ASP A 33 -15.33 -14.98 9.86
CA ASP A 33 -15.57 -14.36 11.17
C ASP A 33 -14.41 -13.50 11.66
N LEU A 34 -13.25 -13.63 11.02
CA LEU A 34 -12.03 -12.88 11.34
C LEU A 34 -12.18 -11.36 11.16
N PHE A 35 -13.19 -10.92 10.42
CA PHE A 35 -13.50 -9.51 10.17
C PHE A 35 -14.80 -9.05 10.85
N SER A 36 -15.34 -9.83 11.80
CA SER A 36 -16.43 -9.41 12.68
C SER A 36 -15.98 -8.31 13.66
N ASP A 37 -16.91 -7.54 14.21
CA ASP A 37 -16.58 -6.49 15.18
C ASP A 37 -15.80 -7.03 16.37
N ASP A 38 -16.16 -8.22 16.88
CA ASP A 38 -15.46 -8.85 17.99
C ASP A 38 -14.03 -9.26 17.63
N ALA A 39 -13.82 -9.74 16.40
CA ALA A 39 -12.48 -10.11 15.93
C ALA A 39 -11.62 -8.85 15.67
N LEU A 40 -12.23 -7.80 15.11
CA LEU A 40 -11.55 -6.52 14.89
C LEU A 40 -11.19 -5.83 16.20
N ALA A 41 -12.07 -5.85 17.22
CA ALA A 41 -11.75 -5.31 18.55
C ALA A 41 -10.55 -6.06 19.16
N ARG A 42 -10.57 -7.39 19.16
CA ARG A 42 -9.46 -8.19 19.70
C ARG A 42 -8.14 -7.94 19.00
N ILE A 43 -8.15 -7.85 17.65
CA ILE A 43 -6.89 -7.61 16.93
C ILE A 43 -6.34 -6.21 17.20
N LEU A 44 -7.20 -5.19 17.41
CA LEU A 44 -6.79 -3.85 17.79
C LEU A 44 -6.14 -3.83 19.19
N ASP A 45 -6.60 -4.68 20.14
CA ASP A 45 -5.98 -4.85 21.46
C ASP A 45 -4.60 -5.53 21.35
N ASP A 46 -4.51 -6.57 20.52
CA ASP A 46 -3.34 -7.46 20.43
C ASP A 46 -2.24 -6.92 19.48
N HIS A 47 -2.57 -5.92 18.65
CA HIS A 47 -1.61 -5.42 17.64
C HIS A 47 -0.58 -4.48 18.27
N PRO A 48 0.73 -4.65 17.96
CA PRO A 48 1.77 -3.75 18.45
C PRO A 48 1.48 -2.29 18.12
N ARG A 49 1.54 -1.41 19.13
CA ARG A 49 1.22 0.02 18.98
C ARG A 49 2.14 0.74 18.00
N GLU A 50 3.40 0.35 17.91
CA GLU A 50 4.36 0.88 16.94
C GLU A 50 4.02 0.54 15.48
N ASP A 51 3.24 -0.51 15.26
CA ASP A 51 2.75 -0.92 13.94
C ASP A 51 1.25 -0.55 13.70
N LEU A 52 0.60 0.10 14.67
CA LEU A 52 -0.73 0.66 14.52
C LEU A 52 -0.65 2.12 14.07
N GLY A 53 -0.98 2.38 12.81
CA GLY A 53 -1.19 3.74 12.31
C GLY A 53 -2.60 4.22 12.65
N VAL A 54 -2.70 5.40 13.24
CA VAL A 54 -3.98 6.07 13.54
C VAL A 54 -3.96 7.41 12.83
N ASN A 55 -4.83 7.61 11.86
CA ASN A 55 -4.83 8.80 11.04
C ASN A 55 -6.21 9.44 10.98
N THR A 56 -6.22 10.76 10.82
CA THR A 56 -7.40 11.54 10.42
C THR A 56 -7.11 12.34 9.16
N MET A 57 -8.16 12.80 8.48
CA MET A 57 -8.03 13.49 7.20
C MET A 57 -9.16 14.50 7.00
N GLY A 58 -8.97 15.43 6.05
CA GLY A 58 -10.03 16.32 5.55
C GLY A 58 -11.01 15.63 4.61
N SER A 59 -11.89 16.41 4.00
CA SER A 59 -12.87 15.95 2.99
C SER A 59 -12.47 16.29 1.56
N ASP A 60 -11.46 17.13 1.36
CA ASP A 60 -10.99 17.57 0.04
C ASP A 60 -9.81 16.69 -0.41
N PRO A 61 -9.95 15.90 -1.49
CA PRO A 61 -8.88 15.03 -1.97
C PRO A 61 -7.64 15.78 -2.48
N ALA A 62 -7.73 17.09 -2.73
CA ALA A 62 -6.59 17.91 -3.11
C ALA A 62 -5.75 18.41 -1.91
N ARG A 63 -6.27 18.27 -0.69
CA ARG A 63 -5.66 18.80 0.53
C ARG A 63 -4.95 17.70 1.33
N ARG A 64 -3.93 17.06 0.74
CA ARG A 64 -3.16 16.00 1.41
C ARG A 64 -2.52 16.43 2.74
N GLN A 65 -2.29 17.72 2.96
CA GLN A 65 -1.81 18.27 4.22
C GLN A 65 -2.80 18.10 5.38
N ASP A 66 -4.07 17.78 5.09
CA ASP A 66 -5.07 17.46 6.10
C ASP A 66 -4.92 16.02 6.65
N TRP A 67 -4.03 15.21 6.05
CA TRP A 67 -3.64 13.92 6.62
C TRP A 67 -2.79 14.12 7.84
N GLN A 68 -3.26 13.64 8.98
CA GLN A 68 -2.60 13.79 10.27
C GLN A 68 -2.45 12.45 10.94
N GLU A 69 -1.32 12.23 11.61
CA GLU A 69 -1.09 11.05 12.44
C GLU A 69 -1.45 11.35 13.89
N GLY A 70 -2.04 10.37 14.58
CA GLY A 70 -2.48 10.47 15.94
C GLY A 70 -2.14 9.24 16.77
N ASP A 71 -2.58 9.28 18.02
CA ASP A 71 -2.46 8.22 19.00
C ASP A 71 -3.84 7.67 19.37
N ALA A 72 -3.94 6.36 19.64
CA ALA A 72 -5.20 5.70 19.99
C ALA A 72 -5.78 6.13 21.36
N GLY A 73 -5.09 6.98 22.11
CA GLY A 73 -5.60 7.54 23.36
C GLY A 73 -5.67 6.56 24.54
N GLY A 74 -5.01 5.41 24.46
CA GLY A 74 -5.12 4.37 25.49
C GLY A 74 -6.45 3.62 25.47
N LEU A 75 -7.27 3.83 24.44
CA LEU A 75 -8.53 3.10 24.25
C LEU A 75 -8.26 1.62 24.00
N ASP A 76 -9.16 0.77 24.49
CA ASP A 76 -9.21 -0.62 24.07
C ASP A 76 -9.73 -0.75 22.63
N GLY A 77 -9.55 -1.93 22.04
CA GLY A 77 -9.91 -2.15 20.65
C GLY A 77 -11.40 -2.00 20.36
N ARG A 78 -12.27 -2.27 21.34
CA ARG A 78 -13.71 -2.09 21.20
C ARG A 78 -14.07 -0.60 21.12
N ALA A 79 -13.56 0.18 22.04
CA ALA A 79 -13.79 1.63 22.08
C ALA A 79 -13.19 2.31 20.82
N LEU A 80 -11.97 1.93 20.43
CA LEU A 80 -11.34 2.45 19.23
C LEU A 80 -12.13 2.13 17.96
N LEU A 81 -12.67 0.90 17.85
CA LEU A 81 -13.53 0.49 16.73
C LEU A 81 -14.83 1.32 16.69
N GLU A 82 -15.48 1.55 17.85
CA GLU A 82 -16.71 2.35 17.93
C GLU A 82 -16.45 3.82 17.53
N VAL A 83 -15.35 4.42 18.00
CA VAL A 83 -15.00 5.78 17.56
C VAL A 83 -14.75 5.82 16.06
N THR A 84 -14.12 4.78 15.49
CA THR A 84 -13.88 4.72 14.04
C THR A 84 -15.17 4.63 13.23
N LYS A 85 -16.23 3.97 13.74
CA LYS A 85 -17.52 3.89 13.04
C LYS A 85 -18.22 5.25 12.89
N HIS A 86 -17.99 6.16 13.80
CA HIS A 86 -18.73 7.42 13.90
C HIS A 86 -17.85 8.67 13.69
N GLY A 87 -16.54 8.50 13.77
CA GLY A 87 -15.57 9.57 13.60
C GLY A 87 -15.07 9.74 12.18
N ARG A 88 -13.88 10.33 12.05
CA ARG A 88 -13.13 10.45 10.78
C ARG A 88 -11.73 9.89 10.96
N LEU A 89 -11.69 8.58 11.16
CA LEU A 89 -10.46 7.85 11.45
C LEU A 89 -10.14 6.83 10.35
N TRP A 90 -8.86 6.60 10.17
CA TRP A 90 -8.30 5.53 9.34
C TRP A 90 -7.22 4.82 10.15
N LEU A 91 -7.45 3.54 10.44
CA LEU A 91 -6.56 2.68 11.18
C LEU A 91 -5.83 1.76 10.22
N ASN A 92 -4.52 1.67 10.37
CA ASN A 92 -3.66 0.78 9.60
C ASN A 92 -2.89 -0.14 10.53
N LEU A 93 -3.31 -1.39 10.60
CA LEU A 93 -2.56 -2.44 11.28
C LEU A 93 -1.49 -2.95 10.30
N ARG A 94 -0.33 -2.29 10.35
CA ARG A 94 0.79 -2.61 9.46
C ARG A 94 1.37 -3.98 9.78
N ARG A 95 1.82 -4.69 8.74
CA ARG A 95 2.48 -6.00 8.88
C ARG A 95 1.61 -7.02 9.64
N VAL A 96 0.30 -7.00 9.40
CA VAL A 96 -0.67 -7.82 10.14
C VAL A 96 -0.33 -9.32 10.07
N MET A 97 0.26 -9.79 8.98
CA MET A 97 0.64 -11.20 8.84
C MET A 97 1.89 -11.57 9.65
N ASP A 98 2.73 -10.61 10.04
CA ASP A 98 3.91 -10.86 10.87
C ASP A 98 3.52 -11.04 12.34
N HIS A 99 2.58 -10.27 12.81
CA HIS A 99 2.11 -10.27 14.19
C HIS A 99 1.00 -11.30 14.48
N HIS A 100 0.16 -11.62 13.47
CA HIS A 100 -1.05 -12.43 13.66
C HIS A 100 -1.06 -13.68 12.77
N PRO A 101 -0.79 -14.88 13.32
CA PRO A 101 -0.71 -16.14 12.56
C PRO A 101 -1.96 -16.47 11.72
N GLN A 102 -3.16 -16.06 12.18
CA GLN A 102 -4.40 -16.26 11.44
C GLN A 102 -4.43 -15.47 10.13
N TYR A 103 -3.94 -14.23 10.13
CA TYR A 103 -3.83 -13.41 8.90
C TYR A 103 -2.72 -13.95 7.99
N ARG A 104 -1.59 -14.38 8.56
CA ARG A 104 -0.52 -15.03 7.79
C ARG A 104 -1.03 -16.25 7.02
N ARG A 105 -1.84 -17.11 7.64
CA ARG A 105 -2.42 -18.28 6.97
C ARG A 105 -3.29 -17.88 5.79
N ILE A 106 -4.17 -16.89 5.98
CA ILE A 106 -5.09 -16.40 4.94
C ILE A 106 -4.32 -15.78 3.79
N VAL A 107 -3.35 -14.90 4.07
CA VAL A 107 -2.55 -14.24 3.05
C VAL A 107 -1.73 -15.27 2.27
N ASN A 108 -1.13 -16.25 2.94
CA ASN A 108 -0.40 -17.31 2.26
C ASN A 108 -1.31 -18.18 1.39
N GLN A 109 -2.54 -18.46 1.85
CA GLN A 109 -3.54 -19.18 1.04
C GLN A 109 -3.91 -18.37 -0.21
N LEU A 110 -4.22 -17.08 -0.08
CA LEU A 110 -4.51 -16.18 -1.21
C LEU A 110 -3.39 -16.19 -2.25
N TYR A 111 -2.15 -16.03 -1.80
CA TYR A 111 -1.02 -16.03 -2.73
C TYR A 111 -0.75 -17.41 -3.35
N GLY A 112 -0.95 -18.49 -2.60
CA GLY A 112 -0.86 -19.84 -3.14
C GLY A 112 -1.92 -20.10 -4.24
N GLU A 113 -3.16 -19.65 -4.01
CA GLU A 113 -4.23 -19.75 -5.02
C GLU A 113 -3.94 -18.87 -6.23
N LEU A 114 -3.40 -17.65 -6.03
CA LEU A 114 -3.01 -16.74 -7.13
C LEU A 114 -1.86 -17.31 -7.98
N GLU A 115 -0.82 -17.85 -7.37
CA GLU A 115 0.30 -18.46 -8.09
C GLU A 115 -0.16 -19.62 -8.99
N LEU A 116 -1.07 -20.44 -8.47
CA LEU A 116 -1.67 -21.52 -9.24
C LEU A 116 -2.57 -21.03 -10.38
N ALA A 117 -3.40 -20.02 -10.09
CA ALA A 117 -4.36 -19.49 -11.06
C ALA A 117 -3.74 -18.65 -12.17
N CYS A 118 -2.71 -17.85 -11.84
CA CYS A 118 -2.10 -16.91 -12.81
C CYS A 118 -0.90 -17.50 -13.57
N GLY A 119 -0.24 -18.52 -13.03
CA GLY A 119 1.02 -18.98 -13.60
C GLY A 119 2.10 -17.90 -13.69
N CYS A 120 1.98 -16.83 -12.86
CA CYS A 120 2.81 -15.63 -12.93
C CYS A 120 4.24 -15.84 -12.38
N GLY A 121 4.59 -17.05 -12.01
CA GLY A 121 5.85 -17.40 -11.36
C GLY A 121 5.85 -17.05 -9.86
N PRO A 122 6.99 -17.20 -9.19
CA PRO A 122 7.06 -17.00 -7.75
C PRO A 122 6.72 -15.57 -7.32
N ILE A 123 5.82 -15.46 -6.34
CA ILE A 123 5.48 -14.22 -5.64
C ILE A 123 6.21 -14.22 -4.30
N PHE A 124 7.04 -13.23 -4.04
CA PHE A 124 7.86 -13.13 -2.84
C PHE A 124 7.73 -11.76 -2.15
N ASN A 125 8.36 -11.58 -1.00
CA ASN A 125 8.25 -10.40 -0.15
C ASN A 125 6.79 -10.00 0.08
N ARG A 126 5.98 -10.99 0.48
CA ARG A 126 4.56 -10.81 0.74
C ARG A 126 4.37 -10.03 2.03
N SER A 127 3.56 -8.99 1.98
CA SER A 127 3.16 -8.18 3.12
C SER A 127 1.66 -7.98 3.11
N ALA A 128 1.08 -7.70 4.27
CA ALA A 128 -0.32 -7.36 4.38
C ALA A 128 -0.57 -6.36 5.51
N ASN A 129 -1.43 -5.39 5.23
CA ASN A 129 -1.93 -4.41 6.17
C ASN A 129 -3.44 -4.54 6.28
N LEU A 130 -3.97 -4.58 7.51
CA LEU A 130 -5.41 -4.54 7.74
C LEU A 130 -5.83 -3.09 7.93
N LEU A 131 -6.72 -2.64 7.05
CA LEU A 131 -7.24 -1.27 7.02
C LEU A 131 -8.65 -1.25 7.58
N ILE A 132 -8.88 -0.44 8.63
CA ILE A 132 -10.19 -0.22 9.24
C ILE A 132 -10.43 1.29 9.21
N SER A 133 -11.53 1.74 8.61
CA SER A 133 -11.71 3.16 8.40
C SER A 133 -13.17 3.62 8.44
N ALA A 134 -13.35 4.86 8.82
CA ALA A 134 -14.62 5.56 8.91
C ALA A 134 -15.39 5.56 7.58
N PRO A 135 -16.72 5.75 7.60
CA PRO A 135 -17.57 5.75 6.40
C PRO A 135 -17.19 6.76 5.32
N GLU A 136 -16.54 7.87 5.69
CA GLU A 136 -16.18 8.97 4.79
C GLU A 136 -14.67 9.20 4.71
N ALA A 137 -13.86 8.21 5.11
CA ALA A 137 -12.41 8.33 5.06
C ALA A 137 -11.91 8.43 3.62
N ILE A 138 -10.88 9.26 3.43
CA ILE A 138 -10.19 9.45 2.16
C ILE A 138 -8.76 8.94 2.29
N VAL A 139 -8.28 8.19 1.30
CA VAL A 139 -6.86 7.95 1.07
C VAL A 139 -6.45 8.77 -0.13
N TYR A 140 -5.51 9.70 0.10
CA TYR A 140 -5.08 10.67 -0.89
C TYR A 140 -4.38 10.00 -2.08
N TYR A 141 -4.25 10.75 -3.16
CA TYR A 141 -3.59 10.32 -4.40
C TYR A 141 -2.12 9.97 -4.13
N HIS A 142 -1.74 8.72 -4.39
CA HIS A 142 -0.42 8.20 -4.07
C HIS A 142 0.02 7.11 -5.05
N VAL A 143 1.28 6.70 -4.92
CA VAL A 143 1.92 5.64 -5.71
C VAL A 143 2.58 4.64 -4.77
N ASP A 144 2.17 3.38 -4.85
CA ASP A 144 2.83 2.29 -4.14
C ASP A 144 4.08 1.81 -4.87
N SER A 145 5.11 1.51 -4.10
CA SER A 145 6.36 0.94 -4.62
C SER A 145 6.25 -0.53 -5.03
N PRO A 146 5.56 -1.41 -4.26
CA PRO A 146 5.34 -2.81 -4.64
C PRO A 146 4.12 -2.98 -5.56
N ALA A 147 3.93 -4.19 -6.07
CA ALA A 147 2.66 -4.59 -6.63
C ALA A 147 1.64 -4.75 -5.49
N ASN A 148 0.44 -4.25 -5.68
CA ASN A 148 -0.59 -4.13 -4.65
C ASN A 148 -1.92 -4.76 -5.09
N MET A 149 -2.66 -5.31 -4.11
CA MET A 149 -4.04 -5.77 -4.25
C MET A 149 -4.84 -5.31 -3.04
N LEU A 150 -5.97 -4.65 -3.28
CA LEU A 150 -6.89 -4.21 -2.24
C LEU A 150 -8.10 -5.14 -2.18
N TRP A 151 -8.16 -5.99 -1.14
CA TRP A 151 -9.24 -6.93 -0.88
C TRP A 151 -10.28 -6.26 0.01
N HIS A 152 -11.45 -5.94 -0.56
CA HIS A 152 -12.48 -5.21 0.17
C HIS A 152 -13.46 -6.17 0.86
N ILE A 153 -13.66 -5.97 2.16
CA ILE A 153 -14.32 -6.95 3.03
C ILE A 153 -15.62 -6.41 3.62
N ARG A 154 -15.63 -5.14 4.04
CA ARG A 154 -16.82 -4.50 4.65
C ARG A 154 -16.94 -3.03 4.23
N GLY A 155 -18.16 -2.51 4.27
CA GLY A 155 -18.49 -1.15 3.84
C GLY A 155 -18.51 -1.03 2.31
N THR A 156 -18.49 0.20 1.82
CA THR A 156 -18.41 0.52 0.39
C THR A 156 -17.40 1.62 0.15
N LYS A 157 -16.69 1.57 -0.97
CA LYS A 157 -15.70 2.58 -1.32
C LYS A 157 -15.59 2.77 -2.83
N ARG A 158 -15.19 3.96 -3.22
CA ARG A 158 -14.85 4.29 -4.60
C ARG A 158 -13.34 4.41 -4.73
N VAL A 159 -12.80 3.69 -5.72
CA VAL A 159 -11.37 3.69 -6.05
C VAL A 159 -11.18 4.34 -7.40
N TRP A 160 -10.25 5.27 -7.50
CA TRP A 160 -9.76 5.82 -8.76
C TRP A 160 -8.34 5.29 -8.97
N ALA A 161 -8.15 4.53 -10.04
CA ALA A 161 -6.84 4.06 -10.47
C ALA A 161 -6.51 4.71 -11.81
N TYR A 162 -5.30 5.28 -11.93
CA TYR A 162 -4.91 6.13 -13.06
C TYR A 162 -3.88 5.40 -13.92
N PRO A 163 -4.25 4.93 -15.12
CA PRO A 163 -3.32 4.24 -16.01
C PRO A 163 -2.06 5.05 -16.28
N LEU A 164 -0.88 4.42 -16.17
CA LEU A 164 0.40 5.10 -16.35
C LEU A 164 0.57 5.69 -17.76
N GLU A 165 0.00 5.05 -18.78
CA GLU A 165 0.03 5.50 -20.16
C GLU A 165 -0.72 6.82 -20.39
N SER A 166 -1.58 7.22 -19.47
CA SER A 166 -2.24 8.53 -19.54
C SER A 166 -1.36 9.72 -19.14
N GLY A 167 -0.14 9.44 -18.66
CA GLY A 167 0.85 10.48 -18.34
C GLY A 167 0.51 11.32 -17.09
N VAL A 168 -0.35 10.81 -16.20
CA VAL A 168 -0.80 11.50 -14.97
C VAL A 168 0.31 11.63 -13.92
N VAL A 169 1.38 10.85 -14.04
CA VAL A 169 2.56 10.93 -13.20
C VAL A 169 3.81 10.80 -14.07
N SER A 170 4.83 11.61 -13.80
CA SER A 170 6.11 11.51 -14.52
C SER A 170 6.98 10.38 -13.98
N ASP A 171 7.82 9.82 -14.86
CA ASP A 171 8.84 8.83 -14.46
C ASP A 171 9.76 9.39 -13.36
N GLU A 172 10.12 10.67 -13.42
CA GLU A 172 10.94 11.35 -12.40
C GLU A 172 10.26 11.38 -11.02
N THR A 173 8.94 11.52 -10.99
CA THR A 173 8.18 11.47 -9.72
C THR A 173 8.22 10.07 -9.14
N ILE A 174 7.99 9.03 -9.94
CA ILE A 174 8.09 7.64 -9.50
C ILE A 174 9.51 7.32 -9.03
N GLU A 175 10.54 7.74 -9.78
CA GLU A 175 11.94 7.61 -9.41
C GLU A 175 12.23 8.25 -8.03
N ALA A 176 11.67 9.43 -7.76
CA ALA A 176 11.87 10.15 -6.50
C ALA A 176 11.15 9.48 -5.31
N VAL A 177 9.96 8.93 -5.53
CA VAL A 177 9.23 8.13 -4.53
C VAL A 177 10.02 6.87 -4.19
N LEU A 178 10.41 6.08 -5.21
CA LEU A 178 11.17 4.85 -5.01
C LEU A 178 12.53 5.05 -4.34
N SER A 179 13.17 6.19 -4.55
CA SER A 179 14.43 6.54 -3.88
C SER A 179 14.23 7.12 -2.48
N GLY A 180 12.98 7.29 -2.01
CA GLY A 180 12.68 7.89 -0.72
C GLY A 180 12.96 9.38 -0.63
N GLU A 181 13.05 10.08 -1.75
CA GLU A 181 13.22 11.54 -1.80
C GLU A 181 11.91 12.30 -1.69
N LYS A 182 10.82 11.64 -2.08
CA LYS A 182 9.45 12.11 -1.94
C LYS A 182 8.61 11.07 -1.22
N PRO A 183 7.57 11.47 -0.48
CA PRO A 183 6.58 10.56 0.05
C PRO A 183 5.77 9.91 -1.09
N GLU A 184 5.05 8.85 -0.77
CA GLU A 184 4.16 8.15 -1.71
C GLU A 184 2.99 9.01 -2.14
N GLU A 185 2.52 9.90 -1.26
CA GLU A 185 1.49 10.90 -1.57
C GLU A 185 2.07 11.98 -2.50
N ILE A 186 1.56 12.01 -3.70
CA ILE A 186 1.98 12.94 -4.76
C ILE A 186 0.92 14.02 -5.02
N GLU A 187 1.26 15.02 -5.82
CA GLU A 187 0.36 16.12 -6.13
C GLU A 187 -0.87 15.63 -6.91
N TYR A 188 -2.05 15.94 -6.39
CA TYR A 188 -3.33 15.66 -7.03
C TYR A 188 -3.99 16.93 -7.52
N ARG A 189 -4.62 16.85 -8.69
CA ARG A 189 -5.49 17.87 -9.28
C ARG A 189 -6.73 17.16 -9.84
N SER A 190 -7.90 17.77 -9.68
CA SER A 190 -9.18 17.18 -10.08
C SER A 190 -9.27 16.84 -11.57
N GLU A 191 -8.52 17.55 -12.41
CA GLU A 191 -8.46 17.29 -13.86
C GLU A 191 -7.85 15.91 -14.17
N LEU A 192 -7.10 15.31 -13.26
CA LEU A 192 -6.58 13.96 -13.43
C LEU A 192 -7.69 12.91 -13.46
N ASP A 193 -8.82 13.17 -12.83
CA ASP A 193 -9.93 12.21 -12.72
C ASP A 193 -10.53 11.82 -14.09
N GLN A 194 -10.40 12.66 -15.11
CA GLN A 194 -10.80 12.32 -16.49
C GLN A 194 -10.05 11.12 -17.07
N HIS A 195 -8.87 10.78 -16.49
CA HIS A 195 -8.03 9.66 -16.92
C HIS A 195 -8.20 8.43 -16.04
N ALA A 196 -9.00 8.51 -14.98
CA ALA A 196 -9.11 7.44 -14.00
C ALA A 196 -10.05 6.33 -14.47
N VAL A 197 -9.68 5.10 -14.19
CA VAL A 197 -10.64 3.98 -14.10
C VAL A 197 -11.25 4.06 -12.70
N VAL A 198 -12.56 4.28 -12.64
CA VAL A 198 -13.31 4.46 -11.40
C VAL A 198 -14.12 3.21 -11.10
N VAL A 199 -13.96 2.67 -9.89
CA VAL A 199 -14.63 1.45 -9.44
C VAL A 199 -15.33 1.69 -8.10
N ASP A 200 -16.64 1.42 -8.04
CA ASP A 200 -17.39 1.32 -6.79
C ASP A 200 -17.25 -0.10 -6.22
N LEU A 201 -16.30 -0.26 -5.30
CA LEU A 201 -15.88 -1.55 -4.77
C LEU A 201 -16.84 -2.00 -3.67
N GLN A 202 -17.34 -3.24 -3.78
CA GLN A 202 -18.28 -3.88 -2.87
C GLN A 202 -17.59 -4.95 -2.01
N PRO A 203 -18.14 -5.29 -0.83
CA PRO A 203 -17.64 -6.41 -0.04
C PRO A 203 -17.54 -7.70 -0.87
N GLY A 204 -16.42 -8.42 -0.72
CA GLY A 204 -16.13 -9.63 -1.50
C GLY A 204 -15.47 -9.37 -2.85
N GLN A 205 -15.15 -8.11 -3.16
CA GLN A 205 -14.39 -7.74 -4.36
C GLN A 205 -12.96 -7.29 -4.00
N MET A 206 -12.02 -7.61 -4.87
CA MET A 206 -10.68 -7.04 -4.84
C MET A 206 -10.44 -6.24 -6.10
N ILE A 207 -9.61 -5.21 -5.99
CA ILE A 207 -9.07 -4.46 -7.13
C ILE A 207 -7.55 -4.53 -7.11
N THR A 208 -6.96 -4.64 -8.30
CA THR A 208 -5.52 -4.56 -8.49
C THR A 208 -5.21 -3.75 -9.74
N TRP A 209 -3.96 -3.33 -9.87
CA TRP A 209 -3.46 -2.49 -10.95
C TRP A 209 -1.99 -2.78 -11.25
N PRO A 210 -1.47 -2.36 -12.41
CA PRO A 210 -0.06 -2.42 -12.72
C PRO A 210 0.77 -1.66 -11.67
N GLN A 211 1.92 -2.20 -11.30
CA GLN A 211 2.83 -1.58 -10.33
C GLN A 211 3.12 -0.11 -10.68
N HIS A 212 3.13 0.77 -9.66
CA HIS A 212 3.29 2.22 -9.75
C HIS A 212 2.07 2.98 -10.31
N THR A 213 0.94 2.32 -10.53
CA THR A 213 -0.29 3.02 -10.91
C THR A 213 -0.72 3.94 -9.77
N PRO A 214 -0.79 5.27 -10.00
CA PRO A 214 -1.33 6.17 -9.00
C PRO A 214 -2.78 5.84 -8.71
N HIS A 215 -3.20 6.02 -7.46
CA HIS A 215 -4.59 5.76 -7.07
C HIS A 215 -4.99 6.58 -5.85
N ARG A 216 -6.28 6.73 -5.67
CA ARG A 216 -6.90 7.31 -4.48
C ARG A 216 -8.19 6.58 -4.15
N VAL A 217 -8.62 6.68 -2.89
CA VAL A 217 -9.80 5.97 -2.40
C VAL A 217 -10.66 6.90 -1.57
N VAL A 218 -11.98 6.78 -1.69
CA VAL A 218 -12.96 7.45 -0.83
C VAL A 218 -13.95 6.40 -0.36
N ASN A 219 -14.14 6.29 0.94
CA ASN A 219 -15.21 5.46 1.48
C ASN A 219 -16.56 6.12 1.22
N THR A 220 -17.55 5.33 0.82
CA THR A 220 -18.88 5.81 0.45
C THR A 220 -20.00 5.35 1.38
N GLY A 221 -19.67 4.46 2.34
CA GLY A 221 -20.64 4.04 3.34
C GLY A 221 -20.18 2.92 4.25
N GLY A 222 -20.67 2.95 5.48
CA GLY A 222 -20.40 1.97 6.53
C GLY A 222 -18.96 1.97 7.03
N LEU A 223 -18.70 1.22 8.12
CA LEU A 223 -17.34 0.92 8.53
C LEU A 223 -16.65 0.15 7.42
N ASN A 224 -15.56 0.67 6.89
CA ASN A 224 -14.81 0.04 5.83
C ASN A 224 -13.68 -0.83 6.40
N VAL A 225 -13.63 -2.07 5.95
CA VAL A 225 -12.54 -3.02 6.27
C VAL A 225 -11.97 -3.56 4.96
N SER A 226 -10.67 -3.46 4.81
CA SER A 226 -9.95 -4.02 3.66
C SER A 226 -8.63 -4.63 4.11
N LEU A 227 -8.19 -5.64 3.40
CA LEU A 227 -6.83 -6.15 3.48
C LEU A 227 -6.05 -5.61 2.28
N SER A 228 -5.04 -4.79 2.51
CA SER A 228 -4.09 -4.38 1.48
C SER A 228 -2.93 -5.36 1.50
N THR A 229 -2.69 -6.02 0.38
CA THR A 229 -1.57 -6.97 0.26
C THR A 229 -0.58 -6.50 -0.79
N GLU A 230 0.66 -6.56 -0.43
CA GLU A 230 1.79 -6.14 -1.26
C GLU A 230 2.72 -7.31 -1.53
N HIS A 231 3.35 -7.29 -2.68
CA HIS A 231 4.27 -8.35 -3.07
C HIS A 231 5.22 -7.92 -4.16
N MET A 232 6.22 -8.77 -4.40
CA MET A 232 7.15 -8.62 -5.51
C MET A 232 7.11 -9.86 -6.42
N THR A 233 7.29 -9.61 -7.70
CA THR A 233 7.66 -10.61 -8.70
C THR A 233 9.03 -10.25 -9.26
N ARG A 234 9.68 -11.15 -9.99
CA ARG A 234 10.95 -10.82 -10.66
C ARG A 234 10.81 -9.62 -11.60
N ARG A 235 9.67 -9.50 -12.28
CA ARG A 235 9.38 -8.37 -13.16
C ARG A 235 9.20 -7.07 -12.38
N ALA A 236 8.46 -7.11 -11.26
CA ALA A 236 8.25 -5.96 -10.38
C ALA A 236 9.57 -5.47 -9.77
N LEU A 237 10.41 -6.40 -9.29
CA LEU A 237 11.73 -6.07 -8.76
C LEU A 237 12.63 -5.42 -9.83
N ARG A 238 12.65 -5.97 -11.04
CA ARG A 238 13.38 -5.37 -12.17
C ARG A 238 12.88 -3.98 -12.49
N LYS A 239 11.54 -3.76 -12.50
CA LYS A 239 10.95 -2.44 -12.73
C LYS A 239 11.46 -1.44 -11.70
N ASN A 240 11.41 -1.74 -10.40
CA ASN A 240 11.96 -0.89 -9.34
C ASN A 240 13.45 -0.61 -9.54
N ASN A 241 14.24 -1.62 -9.86
CA ASN A 241 15.68 -1.45 -10.10
C ASN A 241 15.97 -0.56 -11.30
N VAL A 242 15.16 -0.61 -12.37
CA VAL A 242 15.29 0.26 -13.55
C VAL A 242 15.03 1.73 -13.17
N TYR A 243 13.94 2.01 -12.42
CA TYR A 243 13.63 3.36 -11.96
C TYR A 243 14.71 3.90 -11.01
N LEU A 244 15.16 3.10 -10.06
CA LEU A 244 16.25 3.47 -9.14
C LEU A 244 17.57 3.70 -9.87
N ALA A 245 17.90 2.88 -10.88
CA ALA A 245 19.06 3.10 -11.73
C ALA A 245 18.93 4.40 -12.53
N ASN A 246 17.76 4.68 -13.10
CA ASN A 246 17.50 5.93 -13.79
C ASN A 246 17.73 7.13 -12.86
N ARG A 247 17.16 7.11 -11.63
CA ARG A 247 17.34 8.18 -10.65
C ARG A 247 18.80 8.39 -10.29
N HIS A 248 19.51 7.31 -10.00
CA HIS A 248 20.91 7.35 -9.61
C HIS A 248 21.81 7.86 -10.75
N PHE A 249 21.69 7.28 -11.95
CA PHE A 249 22.53 7.65 -13.09
C PHE A 249 22.13 8.96 -13.76
N ARG A 250 20.87 9.39 -13.65
CA ARG A 250 20.45 10.73 -14.11
C ARG A 250 21.24 11.84 -13.41
N ARG A 251 21.56 11.66 -12.13
CA ARG A 251 22.38 12.60 -11.36
C ARG A 251 23.85 12.64 -11.83
N LEU A 252 24.37 11.49 -12.32
CA LEU A 252 25.76 11.35 -12.71
C LEU A 252 26.01 11.65 -14.20
N LEU A 253 25.05 11.27 -15.06
CA LEU A 253 25.24 11.22 -16.52
C LEU A 253 24.19 12.05 -17.30
N GLY A 254 23.30 12.75 -16.61
CA GLY A 254 22.17 13.45 -17.21
C GLY A 254 21.08 12.49 -17.73
N GLY A 255 20.05 13.01 -18.40
CA GLY A 255 18.84 12.25 -18.80
C GLY A 255 18.99 11.24 -19.96
N ARG A 256 20.20 10.96 -20.44
CA ARG A 256 20.42 10.13 -21.64
C ARG A 256 20.03 8.66 -21.52
N PHE A 257 19.82 8.15 -20.29
CA PHE A 257 19.53 6.73 -19.99
C PHE A 257 18.20 6.52 -19.26
N SER A 258 17.20 7.37 -19.49
CA SER A 258 15.95 7.41 -18.74
C SER A 258 14.88 6.40 -19.17
N SER A 259 15.15 5.47 -20.10
CA SER A 259 14.17 4.46 -20.51
C SER A 259 13.68 3.62 -19.32
N THR A 260 12.36 3.49 -19.17
CA THR A 260 11.67 2.71 -18.12
C THR A 260 11.23 1.31 -18.59
N ARG A 261 11.64 0.92 -19.81
CA ARG A 261 11.35 -0.43 -20.33
C ARG A 261 11.94 -1.49 -19.39
N VAL A 262 11.22 -2.57 -19.16
CA VAL A 262 11.63 -3.68 -18.28
C VAL A 262 12.09 -4.92 -19.05
N ASP A 263 11.85 -4.95 -20.37
CA ASP A 263 12.19 -6.06 -21.24
C ASP A 263 13.35 -5.67 -22.17
N GLY A 264 14.20 -6.64 -22.51
CA GLY A 264 15.38 -6.46 -23.36
C GLY A 264 16.70 -6.38 -22.57
N PHE A 265 17.78 -6.06 -23.28
CA PHE A 265 19.14 -6.06 -22.71
C PHE A 265 19.42 -4.87 -21.77
N LEU A 266 18.98 -3.67 -22.14
CA LEU A 266 19.26 -2.45 -21.37
C LEU A 266 18.73 -2.50 -19.92
N PRO A 267 17.50 -2.97 -19.63
CA PRO A 267 17.02 -3.17 -18.26
C PRO A 267 17.91 -4.12 -17.44
N MET A 268 18.43 -5.18 -18.04
CA MET A 268 19.32 -6.12 -17.35
C MET A 268 20.65 -5.43 -16.96
N VAL A 269 21.19 -4.60 -17.86
CA VAL A 269 22.39 -3.81 -17.56
C VAL A 269 22.14 -2.82 -16.42
N LYS A 270 21.00 -2.12 -16.43
CA LYS A 270 20.61 -1.20 -15.35
C LYS A 270 20.44 -1.92 -14.02
N GLU A 271 19.77 -3.07 -14.03
CA GLU A 271 19.57 -3.90 -12.85
C GLU A 271 20.92 -4.34 -12.25
N LEU A 272 21.85 -4.82 -13.09
CA LEU A 272 23.19 -5.18 -12.65
C LEU A 272 23.96 -3.95 -12.12
N ALA A 273 23.93 -2.85 -12.85
CA ALA A 273 24.64 -1.64 -12.49
C ALA A 273 24.18 -1.07 -11.13
N ILE A 274 22.88 -1.02 -10.86
CA ILE A 274 22.39 -0.54 -9.56
C ILE A 274 22.71 -1.51 -8.43
N ARG A 275 22.71 -2.84 -8.67
CA ARG A 275 23.14 -3.84 -7.70
C ARG A 275 24.62 -3.68 -7.32
N VAL A 276 25.47 -3.45 -8.31
CA VAL A 276 26.89 -3.19 -8.08
C VAL A 276 27.08 -1.86 -7.35
N ALA A 277 26.40 -0.79 -7.79
CA ALA A 277 26.51 0.52 -7.17
C ALA A 277 26.16 0.49 -5.67
N ARG A 278 25.13 -0.26 -5.28
CA ARG A 278 24.75 -0.43 -3.86
C ARG A 278 25.82 -1.08 -2.98
N ARG A 279 26.71 -1.86 -3.57
CA ARG A 279 27.82 -2.53 -2.85
C ARG A 279 29.07 -1.66 -2.74
N LEU A 280 29.11 -0.54 -3.45
CA LEU A 280 30.23 0.38 -3.49
C LEU A 280 29.90 1.63 -2.65
N PRO A 281 30.46 1.83 -1.44
CA PRO A 281 30.07 2.93 -0.54
C PRO A 281 30.15 4.32 -1.18
N MET A 282 31.08 4.53 -2.13
CA MET A 282 31.25 5.83 -2.80
C MET A 282 30.18 6.14 -3.85
N VAL A 283 29.47 5.14 -4.36
CA VAL A 283 28.47 5.29 -5.43
C VAL A 283 27.10 4.72 -5.06
N ALA A 284 26.99 4.16 -3.85
CA ALA A 284 25.73 3.63 -3.35
C ALA A 284 24.66 4.75 -3.32
N PRO A 285 23.45 4.48 -3.81
CA PRO A 285 22.35 5.39 -3.58
C PRO A 285 22.10 5.54 -2.07
N PRO A 286 21.67 6.72 -1.60
CA PRO A 286 21.29 6.89 -0.21
C PRO A 286 20.17 5.88 0.14
N PRO A 287 20.12 5.41 1.41
CA PRO A 287 19.02 4.55 1.85
C PRO A 287 17.69 5.29 1.67
N PRO A 288 16.59 4.57 1.35
CA PRO A 288 15.27 5.16 1.29
C PRO A 288 14.92 5.86 2.61
N ARG A 289 14.41 7.07 2.53
CA ARG A 289 13.97 7.82 3.71
C ARG A 289 12.54 7.43 4.01
N GLY A 290 12.26 7.00 5.25
CA GLY A 290 10.90 6.88 5.74
C GLY A 290 10.35 8.26 6.11
N PHE A 291 9.12 8.53 5.70
CA PHE A 291 8.40 9.72 6.14
C PHE A 291 7.54 9.34 7.35
N ARG A 292 7.75 10.03 8.48
CA ARG A 292 6.88 9.94 9.65
C ARG A 292 6.25 11.30 9.90
N TYR A 293 4.96 11.28 10.16
CA TYR A 293 4.23 12.48 10.55
C TYR A 293 4.30 12.63 12.07
N PRO A 294 4.37 13.86 12.60
CA PRO A 294 4.27 14.06 14.04
C PRO A 294 2.87 13.67 14.52
N VAL A 295 2.81 13.10 15.72
CA VAL A 295 1.52 12.83 16.40
C VAL A 295 0.91 14.18 16.80
N THR A 296 -0.22 14.54 16.19
CA THR A 296 -0.88 15.84 16.34
C THR A 296 -2.22 15.75 17.05
N PHE A 297 -2.78 14.55 17.20
CA PHE A 297 -4.04 14.33 17.89
C PHE A 297 -4.04 13.03 18.70
N GLN A 298 -5.02 12.91 19.57
CA GLN A 298 -5.36 11.69 20.28
C GLN A 298 -6.82 11.34 19.97
N VAL A 299 -7.10 10.04 19.82
CA VAL A 299 -8.48 9.58 19.68
C VAL A 299 -9.23 9.82 20.98
N ASP A 300 -10.39 10.43 20.88
CA ASP A 300 -11.23 10.79 22.01
C ASP A 300 -12.72 10.54 21.65
N PRO A 301 -13.40 9.59 22.30
CA PRO A 301 -14.80 9.28 22.02
C PRO A 301 -15.76 10.46 22.16
N ASP A 302 -15.42 11.42 23.04
CA ASP A 302 -16.26 12.57 23.36
C ASP A 302 -15.97 13.78 22.45
N ALA A 303 -14.93 13.69 21.62
CA ALA A 303 -14.56 14.77 20.71
C ALA A 303 -15.27 14.68 19.36
N ALA A 304 -15.48 15.84 18.72
CA ALA A 304 -16.00 15.89 17.37
C ALA A 304 -15.10 15.08 16.40
N ASN A 305 -15.72 14.24 15.57
CA ASN A 305 -15.03 13.31 14.66
C ASN A 305 -14.08 12.30 15.33
N GLY A 306 -14.18 12.12 16.67
CA GLY A 306 -13.32 11.22 17.42
C GLY A 306 -11.88 11.71 17.61
N VAL A 307 -11.63 13.01 17.44
CA VAL A 307 -10.28 13.59 17.37
C VAL A 307 -10.13 14.75 18.35
N ARG A 308 -9.21 14.65 19.29
CA ARG A 308 -8.77 15.73 20.16
C ARG A 308 -7.35 16.15 19.78
N TRP A 309 -7.20 17.37 19.31
CA TRP A 309 -5.90 17.94 18.92
C TRP A 309 -5.02 18.18 20.16
N ILE A 310 -3.78 17.69 20.11
CA ILE A 310 -2.82 17.83 21.23
C ILE A 310 -1.72 18.85 20.94
N ASN A 311 -1.50 19.21 19.66
CA ASN A 311 -0.59 20.27 19.24
C ASN A 311 -1.27 21.15 18.20
N VAL A 312 -1.78 22.29 18.65
CA VAL A 312 -2.39 23.30 17.76
C VAL A 312 -1.32 24.31 17.38
N ARG A 313 -0.36 23.92 16.55
CA ARG A 313 0.43 24.90 15.76
C ARG A 313 0.04 24.74 14.30
N PRO A 314 -0.08 25.85 13.53
CA PRO A 314 -0.21 25.72 12.07
C PRO A 314 0.97 24.91 11.56
N VAL A 315 0.72 23.74 11.04
CA VAL A 315 1.77 22.87 10.51
C VAL A 315 2.15 23.43 9.15
N GLU A 316 3.22 24.21 9.09
CA GLU A 316 4.08 24.18 7.93
C GLU A 316 4.48 22.72 7.71
N ALA A 317 4.60 22.30 6.45
CA ALA A 317 4.82 20.90 6.06
C ALA A 317 5.68 20.14 7.10
N PRO A 318 5.20 18.96 7.60
CA PRO A 318 5.80 18.32 8.76
C PRO A 318 7.29 18.14 8.57
N PRO A 319 8.12 18.38 9.60
CA PRO A 319 9.54 18.11 9.52
C PRO A 319 9.72 16.61 9.26
N VAL A 320 10.44 16.30 8.21
CA VAL A 320 10.81 14.91 7.86
C VAL A 320 11.83 14.44 8.90
N GLU A 321 11.40 13.69 9.88
CA GLU A 321 12.33 12.98 10.76
C GLU A 321 12.99 11.84 9.98
N ASN A 322 14.29 11.96 9.76
CA ASN A 322 15.11 10.91 9.13
C ASN A 322 15.28 9.74 10.11
N ARG A 323 14.33 8.81 10.14
CA ARG A 323 14.57 7.48 10.71
C ARG A 323 14.69 6.49 9.58
N GLU A 324 15.71 5.63 9.64
CA GLU A 324 15.77 4.45 8.79
C GLU A 324 14.53 3.61 9.05
N MET A 325 13.56 3.70 8.17
CA MET A 325 12.48 2.71 8.15
C MET A 325 13.09 1.40 7.67
N PRO A 326 12.77 0.26 8.29
CA PRO A 326 12.97 -1.00 7.61
C PRO A 326 12.19 -0.85 6.30
N VAL A 327 12.89 -0.89 5.18
CA VAL A 327 12.27 -0.91 3.86
C VAL A 327 11.28 -2.06 3.92
N ALA A 328 9.99 -1.80 3.72
CA ALA A 328 8.94 -2.83 3.77
C ALA A 328 9.31 -4.00 2.84
N PHE A 329 10.15 -3.72 1.89
CA PHE A 329 10.82 -4.67 1.01
C PHE A 329 12.32 -4.37 1.01
N PRO A 330 13.14 -5.07 1.83
CA PRO A 330 14.56 -5.07 1.58
C PRO A 330 14.73 -5.48 0.12
N LEU A 331 15.37 -4.63 -0.66
CA LEU A 331 15.67 -4.93 -2.07
C LEU A 331 16.75 -6.03 -2.11
N THR A 332 16.38 -7.19 -1.53
CA THR A 332 17.22 -8.38 -1.48
C THR A 332 17.36 -8.94 -2.89
N ASP A 333 18.54 -9.39 -3.19
CA ASP A 333 18.81 -10.13 -4.43
C ASP A 333 17.86 -11.32 -4.50
N ALA A 334 17.29 -11.59 -5.67
CA ALA A 334 16.44 -12.76 -5.92
C ALA A 334 17.19 -14.11 -5.63
N ALA A 335 18.50 -14.05 -5.36
CA ALA A 335 19.33 -15.18 -4.95
C ALA A 335 19.15 -15.54 -3.46
N ASP A 336 18.68 -14.60 -2.62
CA ASP A 336 18.47 -14.82 -1.18
C ASP A 336 17.04 -15.31 -0.86
N VAL A 337 16.21 -15.49 -1.87
CA VAL A 337 14.88 -16.08 -1.70
C VAL A 337 15.03 -17.58 -1.51
N HIS A 338 15.13 -17.98 -0.26
CA HIS A 338 15.02 -19.40 0.11
C HIS A 338 13.58 -19.87 -0.22
N VAL A 339 13.41 -20.54 -1.34
CA VAL A 339 12.18 -21.28 -1.64
C VAL A 339 12.22 -22.51 -0.72
N PRO A 340 11.32 -22.65 0.26
CA PRO A 340 11.26 -23.88 1.03
C PRO A 340 10.91 -25.01 0.04
N THR A 341 11.86 -25.92 -0.15
CA THR A 341 11.58 -27.18 -0.83
C THR A 341 10.58 -27.95 0.04
N THR A 342 9.38 -28.12 -0.49
CA THR A 342 8.38 -29.04 0.07
C THR A 342 8.97 -30.45 0.04
N GLY A 343 9.33 -30.97 1.22
CA GLY A 343 9.49 -32.39 1.48
C GLY A 343 8.15 -32.97 1.96
#